data_a94ef446cec91c51fa3899647d1aafe1
#
_entry.id   a94ef446cec91c51fa3899647d1aafe1
#
_cell.length_a   1.000
_cell.length_b   1.000
_cell.length_c   1.000
_cell.angle_alpha   90.00
_cell.angle_beta   90.00
_cell.angle_gamma   90.00
#
_symmetry.space_group_name_H-M   'P 1'
#
loop_
_entity.id
_entity.type
_entity.pdbx_description
1 polymer ?
#
loop_
_entity_poly.entity_id
_entity_poly.type
_entity_poly.pdbx_seq_one_letter_code
_entity_poly.pdbx_strand_id
1 'polypeptide(L)'
;MQSHLNVDQWIMARDRHRLNRLKKGKDADAKQYQELFEKSNLKVRQRLERLPNIKLNQDLPVTQYADKLITAIQKHQVIIVAGETGSGKTTQLPQIAMLAGRGLTGMIGHTQPRRLAARSVSQRIAEEVGEKLGESISFKVRFTEQGSQDSIVRLMTDGILLAELTHDRYLTKYDTIIIDEAHERSLNIDFIMGYLKQLLPRRPDLKVIITSATLDVNRFSSYFNGAPIFEVEGRSFPVELRYRPISEMSIGGSDDDEFDDFEENLPRAVVKAVEECFQDAQEKGHPEHADILIFASTEQEIRELQETLIKHGPRHTEVLTLYARLALAEQQKIFNPSGGGRRIIIATNVAETALTVPNIRYVIDSGFARISRYNYRSRVQRLPIEAVSQAAANQRKGRCGRIAPGVCIRLYSEEDFLSRPEFTEPEIKRTNLASVILQMQSLGLGSLEDFDFIEPPDHRLVNDGRKLLIELGAMAEKNSPKTEDDQANPS
;
A
#
# COMPACT_ATOMS: atom_id res chain seq x y z
N MET A 1 29.68 5.28 -7.48
CA MET A 1 29.34 3.98 -6.82
C MET A 1 29.01 2.84 -7.78
N GLN A 2 28.49 3.11 -8.98
CA GLN A 2 28.09 2.07 -9.95
C GLN A 2 29.25 1.30 -10.59
N SER A 3 30.45 1.87 -10.63
CA SER A 3 31.68 1.29 -11.25
C SER A 3 32.30 0.11 -10.51
N HIS A 4 31.76 -0.29 -9.35
CA HIS A 4 32.36 -1.34 -8.51
C HIS A 4 31.61 -2.68 -8.57
N LEU A 5 30.51 -2.78 -9.32
CA LEU A 5 29.76 -4.04 -9.46
C LEU A 5 30.46 -4.95 -10.47
N ASN A 6 31.13 -5.99 -9.98
CA ASN A 6 31.61 -7.04 -10.87
C ASN A 6 30.48 -7.98 -11.25
N VAL A 7 30.00 -7.84 -12.49
CA VAL A 7 28.87 -8.62 -13.03
C VAL A 7 29.28 -9.78 -13.94
N ASP A 8 30.57 -10.12 -13.99
CA ASP A 8 31.12 -11.11 -14.92
C ASP A 8 30.50 -12.51 -14.79
N GLN A 9 30.01 -12.84 -13.62
CA GLN A 9 29.37 -14.12 -13.32
C GLN A 9 27.82 -14.01 -13.17
N TRP A 10 27.27 -12.84 -13.43
CA TRP A 10 25.82 -12.63 -13.27
C TRP A 10 25.04 -13.06 -14.49
N ILE A 11 23.89 -13.66 -14.25
CA ILE A 11 22.96 -14.16 -15.27
C ILE A 11 21.54 -13.69 -14.99
N MET A 12 20.75 -13.59 -16.04
CA MET A 12 19.33 -13.24 -15.87
C MET A 12 18.61 -14.29 -15.03
N ALA A 13 17.77 -13.86 -14.09
CA ALA A 13 17.01 -14.75 -13.20
C ALA A 13 16.19 -15.80 -13.95
N ARG A 14 15.59 -15.42 -15.08
CA ARG A 14 14.81 -16.32 -15.96
C ARG A 14 15.63 -17.44 -16.59
N ASP A 15 16.94 -17.25 -16.79
CA ASP A 15 17.81 -18.24 -17.45
C ASP A 15 18.45 -19.22 -16.43
N ARG A 16 18.41 -18.88 -15.14
CA ARG A 16 19.06 -19.63 -14.05
C ARG A 16 18.68 -21.10 -14.00
N HIS A 17 17.38 -21.39 -14.08
CA HIS A 17 16.92 -22.78 -14.02
C HIS A 17 17.44 -23.61 -15.20
N ARG A 18 17.42 -23.07 -16.40
CA ARG A 18 17.93 -23.74 -17.62
C ARG A 18 19.45 -23.92 -17.55
N LEU A 19 20.18 -22.91 -17.10
CA LEU A 19 21.64 -23.00 -16.92
C LEU A 19 22.01 -24.04 -15.85
N ASN A 20 21.30 -24.10 -14.73
CA ASN A 20 21.52 -25.10 -13.70
C ASN A 20 21.25 -26.53 -14.19
N ARG A 21 20.26 -26.71 -15.08
CA ARG A 21 20.01 -28.02 -15.71
C ARG A 21 21.12 -28.45 -16.66
N LEU A 22 21.56 -27.51 -17.54
CA LEU A 22 22.65 -27.74 -18.48
C LEU A 22 23.98 -28.05 -17.76
N LYS A 23 24.27 -27.41 -16.64
CA LYS A 23 25.49 -27.61 -15.83
C LYS A 23 25.58 -29.03 -15.25
N LYS A 24 24.44 -29.76 -15.10
CA LYS A 24 24.38 -31.13 -14.59
C LYS A 24 24.39 -32.18 -15.70
N GLY A 25 24.41 -31.78 -16.97
CA GLY A 25 24.33 -32.64 -18.15
C GLY A 25 25.71 -33.13 -18.66
N LYS A 26 25.70 -33.85 -19.81
CA LYS A 26 26.89 -34.41 -20.48
C LYS A 26 27.58 -33.36 -21.37
N ASP A 27 28.71 -33.68 -21.98
CA ASP A 27 29.56 -32.77 -22.78
C ASP A 27 28.83 -31.96 -23.87
N ALA A 28 27.80 -32.51 -24.52
CA ALA A 28 26.95 -31.77 -25.47
C ALA A 28 26.23 -30.57 -24.85
N ASP A 29 25.97 -30.62 -23.56
CA ASP A 29 25.31 -29.58 -22.80
C ASP A 29 26.27 -28.45 -22.43
N ALA A 30 27.59 -28.70 -22.40
CA ALA A 30 28.61 -27.69 -22.06
C ALA A 30 28.66 -26.53 -23.06
N LYS A 31 28.54 -26.80 -24.37
CA LYS A 31 28.50 -25.77 -25.41
C LYS A 31 27.21 -24.92 -25.29
N GLN A 32 26.06 -25.58 -25.10
CA GLN A 32 24.79 -24.90 -24.90
C GLN A 32 24.78 -24.07 -23.61
N TYR A 33 25.42 -24.57 -22.55
CA TYR A 33 25.60 -23.84 -21.31
C TYR A 33 26.39 -22.55 -21.56
N GLN A 34 27.54 -22.65 -22.23
CA GLN A 34 28.40 -21.50 -22.49
C GLN A 34 27.69 -20.43 -23.34
N GLU A 35 27.04 -20.84 -24.43
CA GLU A 35 26.29 -19.93 -25.31
C GLU A 35 25.14 -19.22 -24.53
N LEU A 36 24.39 -19.97 -23.73
CA LEU A 36 23.30 -19.39 -22.94
C LEU A 36 23.84 -18.48 -21.83
N PHE A 37 24.95 -18.85 -21.17
CA PHE A 37 25.60 -18.06 -20.15
C PHE A 37 26.06 -16.72 -20.71
N GLU A 38 26.81 -16.72 -21.83
CA GLU A 38 27.31 -15.51 -22.49
C GLU A 38 26.16 -14.60 -22.92
N LYS A 39 25.11 -15.15 -23.53
CA LYS A 39 23.91 -14.40 -23.91
C LYS A 39 23.20 -13.78 -22.70
N SER A 40 23.10 -14.52 -21.61
CA SER A 40 22.47 -14.08 -20.37
C SER A 40 23.32 -13.00 -19.67
N ASN A 41 24.63 -13.20 -19.57
CA ASN A 41 25.55 -12.23 -19.00
C ASN A 41 25.63 -10.93 -19.84
N LEU A 42 25.65 -11.03 -21.18
CA LEU A 42 25.58 -9.86 -22.03
C LEU A 42 24.37 -8.97 -21.73
N LYS A 43 23.20 -9.58 -21.48
CA LYS A 43 22.02 -8.81 -21.09
C LYS A 43 22.20 -8.11 -19.75
N VAL A 44 22.82 -8.74 -18.78
CA VAL A 44 23.13 -8.12 -17.48
C VAL A 44 24.05 -6.91 -17.67
N ARG A 45 25.10 -7.04 -18.50
CA ARG A 45 26.01 -5.94 -18.82
C ARG A 45 25.30 -4.78 -19.53
N GLN A 46 24.44 -5.08 -20.51
CA GLN A 46 23.62 -4.05 -21.19
C GLN A 46 22.69 -3.34 -20.22
N ARG A 47 22.11 -4.04 -19.22
CA ARG A 47 21.29 -3.42 -18.18
C ARG A 47 22.11 -2.54 -17.24
N LEU A 48 23.34 -2.94 -16.93
CA LEU A 48 24.28 -2.13 -16.14
C LEU A 48 24.63 -0.81 -16.84
N GLU A 49 24.89 -0.85 -18.16
CA GLU A 49 25.16 0.34 -18.97
C GLU A 49 23.97 1.30 -19.05
N ARG A 50 22.74 0.75 -18.96
CA ARG A 50 21.49 1.53 -18.98
C ARG A 50 21.00 1.97 -17.59
N LEU A 51 21.72 1.64 -16.53
CA LEU A 51 21.35 2.09 -15.18
C LEU A 51 21.38 3.62 -15.12
N PRO A 52 20.29 4.27 -14.66
CA PRO A 52 20.27 5.72 -14.51
C PRO A 52 21.30 6.20 -13.49
N ASN A 53 21.70 7.46 -13.59
CA ASN A 53 22.57 8.07 -12.60
C ASN A 53 21.79 8.40 -11.32
N ILE A 54 21.84 7.51 -10.35
CA ILE A 54 21.06 7.59 -9.11
C ILE A 54 21.68 8.62 -8.17
N LYS A 55 20.90 9.63 -7.82
CA LYS A 55 21.21 10.64 -6.81
C LYS A 55 20.10 10.63 -5.76
N LEU A 56 20.36 9.96 -4.64
CA LEU A 56 19.40 9.91 -3.55
C LEU A 56 19.14 11.30 -2.97
N ASN A 57 17.88 11.60 -2.69
CA ASN A 57 17.49 12.85 -2.06
C ASN A 57 17.89 12.85 -0.58
N GLN A 58 18.95 13.59 -0.24
CA GLN A 58 19.54 13.64 1.11
C GLN A 58 18.61 14.28 2.15
N ASP A 59 17.57 14.98 1.71
CA ASP A 59 16.58 15.58 2.62
C ASP A 59 15.59 14.54 3.17
N LEU A 60 15.51 13.35 2.57
CA LEU A 60 14.59 12.31 2.98
C LEU A 60 15.23 11.39 4.05
N PRO A 61 14.53 11.13 5.17
CA PRO A 61 15.05 10.34 6.28
C PRO A 61 15.62 8.97 5.88
N VAL A 62 14.96 8.24 4.99
CA VAL A 62 15.38 6.90 4.57
C VAL A 62 16.78 6.90 3.92
N THR A 63 17.19 8.02 3.33
CA THR A 63 18.46 8.13 2.64
C THR A 63 19.66 8.08 3.61
N GLN A 64 19.45 8.49 4.86
CA GLN A 64 20.48 8.38 5.91
C GLN A 64 20.80 6.91 6.24
N TYR A 65 19.91 5.99 5.92
CA TYR A 65 20.07 4.56 6.10
C TYR A 65 20.54 3.84 4.82
N ALA A 66 20.81 4.57 3.72
CA ALA A 66 21.09 3.97 2.41
C ALA A 66 22.18 2.92 2.42
N ASP A 67 23.35 3.19 3.01
CA ASP A 67 24.47 2.24 3.06
C ASP A 67 24.14 0.98 3.86
N LYS A 68 23.41 1.14 4.98
CA LYS A 68 22.93 0.01 5.79
C LYS A 68 21.93 -0.83 5.01
N LEU A 69 21.01 -0.19 4.29
CA LEU A 69 20.00 -0.85 3.48
C LEU A 69 20.62 -1.56 2.28
N ILE A 70 21.58 -0.95 1.57
CA ILE A 70 22.33 -1.59 0.49
C ILE A 70 22.99 -2.87 0.99
N THR A 71 23.72 -2.78 2.11
CA THR A 71 24.38 -3.94 2.72
C THR A 71 23.37 -5.02 3.11
N ALA A 72 22.24 -4.63 3.69
CA ALA A 72 21.19 -5.56 4.10
C ALA A 72 20.51 -6.25 2.90
N ILE A 73 20.19 -5.51 1.83
CA ILE A 73 19.62 -6.07 0.60
C ILE A 73 20.56 -7.11 -0.02
N GLN A 74 21.86 -6.83 -0.01
CA GLN A 74 22.86 -7.80 -0.52
C GLN A 74 22.92 -9.05 0.34
N LYS A 75 22.91 -8.91 1.67
CA LYS A 75 23.14 -9.99 2.63
C LYS A 75 21.90 -10.83 2.92
N HIS A 76 20.72 -10.21 3.08
CA HIS A 76 19.48 -10.87 3.48
C HIS A 76 18.54 -11.08 2.29
N GLN A 77 17.74 -12.12 2.33
CA GLN A 77 16.73 -12.41 1.31
C GLN A 77 15.47 -11.56 1.51
N VAL A 78 15.11 -11.30 2.77
CA VAL A 78 13.98 -10.44 3.15
C VAL A 78 14.49 -9.38 4.11
N ILE A 79 14.07 -8.13 3.91
CA ILE A 79 14.26 -7.03 4.86
C ILE A 79 12.94 -6.28 5.06
N ILE A 80 12.79 -5.68 6.22
CA ILE A 80 11.62 -4.88 6.58
C ILE A 80 12.07 -3.46 6.84
N VAL A 81 11.41 -2.49 6.21
CA VAL A 81 11.71 -1.06 6.37
C VAL A 81 10.48 -0.38 6.95
N ALA A 82 10.55 -0.10 8.24
CA ALA A 82 9.52 0.61 8.98
C ALA A 82 9.78 2.12 8.96
N GLY A 83 8.73 2.90 9.04
CA GLY A 83 8.86 4.35 9.19
C GLY A 83 7.59 5.08 8.79
N GLU A 84 7.45 6.29 9.27
CA GLU A 84 6.28 7.12 8.98
C GLU A 84 6.12 7.42 7.49
N THR A 85 4.89 7.75 7.09
CA THR A 85 4.62 8.22 5.72
C THR A 85 5.33 9.56 5.51
N GLY A 86 6.01 9.69 4.36
CA GLY A 86 6.82 10.88 4.07
C GLY A 86 8.31 10.71 4.38
N SER A 87 8.74 9.62 5.00
CA SER A 87 10.16 9.33 5.20
C SER A 87 10.94 8.99 3.91
N GLY A 88 10.26 8.96 2.76
CA GLY A 88 10.87 8.71 1.45
C GLY A 88 10.99 7.24 1.06
N LYS A 89 10.46 6.28 1.84
CA LYS A 89 10.55 4.84 1.54
C LYS A 89 10.12 4.51 0.12
N THR A 90 8.92 4.93 -0.24
CA THR A 90 8.29 4.60 -1.53
C THR A 90 9.11 5.03 -2.74
N THR A 91 9.76 6.20 -2.71
CA THR A 91 10.54 6.71 -3.85
C THR A 91 12.01 6.33 -3.82
N GLN A 92 12.59 6.21 -2.62
CA GLN A 92 14.04 5.98 -2.48
C GLN A 92 14.40 4.50 -2.43
N LEU A 93 13.55 3.60 -1.88
CA LEU A 93 13.89 2.17 -1.80
C LEU A 93 14.15 1.51 -3.15
N PRO A 94 13.38 1.77 -4.23
CA PRO A 94 13.73 1.28 -5.56
C PRO A 94 15.11 1.76 -6.01
N GLN A 95 15.47 3.01 -5.74
CA GLN A 95 16.76 3.60 -6.08
C GLN A 95 17.90 2.98 -5.24
N ILE A 96 17.67 2.79 -3.93
CA ILE A 96 18.61 2.09 -3.03
C ILE A 96 18.82 0.65 -3.47
N ALA A 97 17.75 -0.04 -3.90
CA ALA A 97 17.84 -1.39 -4.44
C ALA A 97 18.68 -1.43 -5.75
N MET A 98 18.52 -0.45 -6.64
CA MET A 98 19.38 -0.33 -7.83
C MET A 98 20.86 -0.13 -7.45
N LEU A 99 21.16 0.70 -6.44
CA LEU A 99 22.53 0.88 -5.91
C LEU A 99 23.09 -0.41 -5.30
N ALA A 100 22.22 -1.28 -4.74
CA ALA A 100 22.60 -2.60 -4.27
C ALA A 100 22.81 -3.64 -5.40
N GLY A 101 22.71 -3.23 -6.67
CA GLY A 101 22.86 -4.09 -7.85
C GLY A 101 21.58 -4.84 -8.23
N ARG A 102 20.43 -4.48 -7.65
CA ARG A 102 19.14 -5.07 -8.04
C ARG A 102 18.60 -4.41 -9.31
N GLY A 103 17.74 -5.12 -10.02
CA GLY A 103 17.27 -4.65 -11.32
C GLY A 103 18.17 -5.08 -12.49
N LEU A 104 19.33 -5.65 -12.25
CA LEU A 104 20.27 -6.10 -13.28
C LEU A 104 19.97 -7.52 -13.78
N THR A 105 19.63 -8.43 -12.88
CA THR A 105 19.34 -9.83 -13.22
C THR A 105 17.86 -10.11 -13.48
N GLY A 106 17.01 -9.21 -13.13
CA GLY A 106 15.56 -9.17 -13.34
C GLY A 106 15.10 -7.73 -13.17
N MET A 107 13.80 -7.50 -13.10
CA MET A 107 13.22 -6.20 -12.72
C MET A 107 13.09 -6.10 -11.19
N ILE A 108 13.06 -4.88 -10.69
CA ILE A 108 12.53 -4.57 -9.36
C ILE A 108 11.03 -4.37 -9.53
N GLY A 109 10.21 -5.29 -9.03
CA GLY A 109 8.76 -5.13 -8.95
C GLY A 109 8.40 -4.37 -7.67
N HIS A 110 7.65 -3.29 -7.78
CA HIS A 110 7.25 -2.48 -6.65
C HIS A 110 5.72 -2.37 -6.60
N THR A 111 5.10 -3.00 -5.61
CA THR A 111 3.65 -2.98 -5.49
C THR A 111 3.16 -1.74 -4.76
N GLN A 112 1.98 -1.30 -5.15
CA GLN A 112 1.25 -0.19 -4.55
C GLN A 112 -0.21 -0.59 -4.35
N PRO A 113 -0.87 -0.25 -3.24
CA PRO A 113 -2.25 -0.64 -3.01
C PRO A 113 -3.23 0.03 -3.98
N ARG A 114 -2.85 1.18 -4.57
CA ARG A 114 -3.75 1.99 -5.40
C ARG A 114 -3.15 2.37 -6.74
N ARG A 115 -3.98 2.39 -7.79
CA ARG A 115 -3.56 2.69 -9.18
C ARG A 115 -2.93 4.08 -9.34
N LEU A 116 -3.53 5.08 -8.67
CA LEU A 116 -3.01 6.45 -8.70
C LEU A 116 -1.61 6.52 -8.08
N ALA A 117 -1.42 5.87 -6.93
CA ALA A 117 -0.12 5.81 -6.27
C ALA A 117 0.93 5.17 -7.19
N ALA A 118 0.63 4.01 -7.80
CA ALA A 118 1.55 3.35 -8.71
C ALA A 118 2.00 4.27 -9.85
N ARG A 119 1.08 5.03 -10.45
CA ARG A 119 1.42 5.96 -11.54
C ARG A 119 2.18 7.20 -11.06
N SER A 120 1.70 7.88 -9.99
CA SER A 120 2.33 9.11 -9.52
C SER A 120 3.71 8.86 -8.93
N VAL A 121 3.89 7.75 -8.20
CA VAL A 121 5.19 7.36 -7.66
C VAL A 121 6.17 7.00 -8.77
N SER A 122 5.72 6.25 -9.82
CA SER A 122 6.61 5.94 -10.95
C SER A 122 7.07 7.19 -11.70
N GLN A 123 6.17 8.14 -11.91
CA GLN A 123 6.50 9.44 -12.50
C GLN A 123 7.55 10.17 -11.66
N ARG A 124 7.33 10.20 -10.33
CA ARG A 124 8.24 10.87 -9.39
C ARG A 124 9.62 10.22 -9.37
N ILE A 125 9.72 8.89 -9.36
CA ILE A 125 11.01 8.18 -9.41
C ILE A 125 11.72 8.46 -10.73
N ALA A 126 11.00 8.46 -11.87
CA ALA A 126 11.57 8.76 -13.17
C ALA A 126 12.18 10.19 -13.22
N GLU A 127 11.45 11.18 -12.67
CA GLU A 127 11.94 12.55 -12.53
C GLU A 127 13.20 12.64 -11.64
N GLU A 128 13.22 11.93 -10.53
CA GLU A 128 14.36 11.92 -9.58
C GLU A 128 15.62 11.29 -10.19
N VAL A 129 15.48 10.30 -11.06
CA VAL A 129 16.61 9.69 -11.77
C VAL A 129 16.95 10.41 -13.09
N GLY A 130 16.17 11.44 -13.45
CA GLY A 130 16.41 12.27 -14.64
C GLY A 130 16.01 11.62 -15.97
N GLU A 131 15.07 10.69 -15.95
CA GLU A 131 14.57 9.97 -17.13
C GLU A 131 13.08 10.21 -17.39
N LYS A 132 12.64 9.84 -18.60
CA LYS A 132 11.20 9.82 -18.90
C LYS A 132 10.58 8.51 -18.38
N LEU A 133 9.34 8.63 -17.90
CA LEU A 133 8.57 7.46 -17.54
C LEU A 133 8.37 6.53 -18.75
N GLY A 134 8.70 5.25 -18.59
CA GLY A 134 8.69 4.24 -19.64
C GLY A 134 10.09 3.79 -20.09
N GLU A 135 11.15 4.47 -19.68
CA GLU A 135 12.55 4.07 -19.88
C GLU A 135 12.96 3.05 -18.81
N SER A 136 13.86 3.41 -17.89
CA SER A 136 14.25 2.50 -16.79
C SER A 136 13.14 2.32 -15.75
N ILE A 137 12.29 3.32 -15.58
CA ILE A 137 11.15 3.29 -14.66
C ILE A 137 9.86 3.10 -15.45
N SER A 138 9.08 2.09 -15.10
CA SER A 138 7.83 1.74 -15.76
C SER A 138 6.70 1.55 -14.77
N PHE A 139 5.46 1.57 -15.23
CA PHE A 139 4.33 1.16 -14.40
C PHE A 139 3.34 0.29 -15.16
N LYS A 140 2.60 -0.53 -14.41
CA LYS A 140 1.53 -1.37 -14.92
C LYS A 140 0.38 -1.40 -13.93
N VAL A 141 -0.77 -0.95 -14.40
CA VAL A 141 -2.04 -1.03 -13.66
C VAL A 141 -3.11 -1.61 -14.58
N ARG A 142 -4.26 -1.94 -14.06
CA ARG A 142 -5.34 -2.52 -14.88
C ARG A 142 -5.69 -1.58 -16.04
N PHE A 143 -5.58 -2.10 -17.28
CA PHE A 143 -5.81 -1.42 -18.56
C PHE A 143 -4.79 -0.35 -18.96
N THR A 144 -3.72 -0.14 -18.21
CA THR A 144 -2.70 0.85 -18.59
C THR A 144 -1.32 0.34 -18.22
N GLU A 145 -0.41 0.35 -19.18
CA GLU A 145 1.00 0.00 -19.00
C GLU A 145 1.84 1.02 -19.77
N GLN A 146 2.92 1.49 -19.16
CA GLN A 146 3.92 2.33 -19.81
C GLN A 146 5.31 1.83 -19.41
N GLY A 147 6.08 1.39 -20.40
CA GLY A 147 7.40 0.82 -20.22
C GLY A 147 7.67 -0.35 -21.14
N SER A 148 8.81 -1.01 -20.95
CA SER A 148 9.26 -2.14 -21.74
C SER A 148 9.68 -3.32 -20.84
N GLN A 149 10.05 -4.43 -21.48
CA GLN A 149 10.65 -5.58 -20.77
C GLN A 149 12.09 -5.28 -20.29
N ASP A 150 12.69 -4.23 -20.80
CA ASP A 150 14.03 -3.78 -20.43
C ASP A 150 14.03 -2.78 -19.25
N SER A 151 12.87 -2.34 -18.82
CA SER A 151 12.74 -1.48 -17.63
C SER A 151 13.41 -2.13 -16.42
N ILE A 152 13.99 -1.32 -15.56
CA ILE A 152 14.72 -1.75 -14.36
C ILE A 152 13.76 -1.85 -13.18
N VAL A 153 12.90 -0.84 -13.01
CA VAL A 153 11.87 -0.80 -11.98
C VAL A 153 10.49 -0.80 -12.62
N ARG A 154 9.60 -1.64 -12.12
CA ARG A 154 8.19 -1.65 -12.53
C ARG A 154 7.30 -1.47 -11.31
N LEU A 155 6.60 -0.34 -11.26
CA LEU A 155 5.55 -0.13 -10.27
C LEU A 155 4.25 -0.75 -10.76
N MET A 156 3.52 -1.38 -9.85
CA MET A 156 2.26 -2.05 -10.17
C MET A 156 1.34 -2.09 -8.95
N THR A 157 0.07 -2.37 -9.17
CA THR A 157 -0.82 -2.69 -8.04
C THR A 157 -0.63 -4.14 -7.61
N ASP A 158 -0.95 -4.44 -6.33
CA ASP A 158 -0.87 -5.80 -5.77
C ASP A 158 -1.62 -6.82 -6.65
N GLY A 159 -2.82 -6.45 -7.15
CA GLY A 159 -3.60 -7.30 -8.04
C GLY A 159 -2.92 -7.59 -9.39
N ILE A 160 -2.04 -6.70 -9.88
CA ILE A 160 -1.25 -6.98 -11.10
C ILE A 160 -0.16 -8.00 -10.81
N LEU A 161 0.54 -7.90 -9.68
CA LEU A 161 1.53 -8.90 -9.28
C LEU A 161 0.88 -10.28 -9.13
N LEU A 162 -0.31 -10.36 -8.51
CA LEU A 162 -1.07 -11.60 -8.40
C LEU A 162 -1.47 -12.16 -9.77
N ALA A 163 -1.90 -11.31 -10.70
CA ALA A 163 -2.23 -11.75 -12.06
C ALA A 163 -0.99 -12.30 -12.80
N GLU A 164 0.19 -11.75 -12.56
CA GLU A 164 1.43 -12.26 -13.17
C GLU A 164 1.82 -13.65 -12.65
N LEU A 165 1.47 -14.02 -11.41
CA LEU A 165 1.73 -15.36 -10.86
C LEU A 165 1.06 -16.48 -11.65
N THR A 166 -0.06 -16.21 -12.33
CA THR A 166 -0.75 -17.21 -13.16
C THR A 166 0.09 -17.65 -14.37
N HIS A 167 0.95 -16.77 -14.86
CA HIS A 167 1.80 -17.02 -16.03
C HIS A 167 3.28 -17.23 -15.68
N ASP A 168 3.75 -16.69 -14.56
CA ASP A 168 5.13 -16.80 -14.07
C ASP A 168 5.14 -17.11 -12.57
N ARG A 169 4.85 -18.38 -12.23
CA ARG A 169 4.79 -18.88 -10.85
C ARG A 169 6.08 -18.65 -10.05
N TYR A 170 7.21 -18.53 -10.72
CA TYR A 170 8.51 -18.32 -10.06
C TYR A 170 8.93 -16.86 -10.05
N LEU A 171 8.11 -15.94 -10.56
CA LEU A 171 8.44 -14.51 -10.70
C LEU A 171 9.82 -14.31 -11.36
N THR A 172 10.10 -15.10 -12.42
CA THR A 172 11.40 -15.12 -13.09
C THR A 172 11.78 -13.81 -13.78
N LYS A 173 10.79 -12.94 -14.02
CA LYS A 173 11.00 -11.58 -14.52
C LYS A 173 11.64 -10.67 -13.50
N TYR A 174 11.54 -11.01 -12.21
CA TYR A 174 11.95 -10.16 -11.09
C TYR A 174 13.16 -10.74 -10.37
N ASP A 175 14.05 -9.88 -9.94
CA ASP A 175 15.11 -10.21 -8.99
C ASP A 175 14.85 -9.59 -7.61
N THR A 176 13.96 -8.62 -7.53
CA THR A 176 13.55 -7.97 -6.28
C THR A 176 12.06 -7.65 -6.34
N ILE A 177 11.36 -7.87 -5.23
CA ILE A 177 9.97 -7.44 -5.02
C ILE A 177 9.95 -6.49 -3.81
N ILE A 178 9.37 -5.33 -3.99
CA ILE A 178 9.07 -4.38 -2.92
C ILE A 178 7.56 -4.41 -2.69
N ILE A 179 7.14 -4.80 -1.48
CA ILE A 179 5.74 -4.76 -1.03
C ILE A 179 5.58 -3.49 -0.22
N ASP A 180 4.96 -2.48 -0.81
CA ASP A 180 4.77 -1.19 -0.14
C ASP A 180 3.44 -1.16 0.63
N GLU A 181 3.42 -0.39 1.72
CA GLU A 181 2.27 -0.21 2.61
C GLU A 181 1.69 -1.55 3.13
N ALA A 182 2.56 -2.51 3.48
CA ALA A 182 2.16 -3.85 3.90
C ALA A 182 1.20 -3.87 5.12
N HIS A 183 1.23 -2.81 5.93
CA HIS A 183 0.33 -2.62 7.07
C HIS A 183 -1.14 -2.40 6.69
N GLU A 184 -1.45 -2.08 5.42
CA GLU A 184 -2.85 -2.03 4.95
C GLU A 184 -3.53 -3.41 5.01
N ARG A 185 -2.75 -4.51 5.04
CA ARG A 185 -3.25 -5.88 5.22
C ARG A 185 -4.44 -6.18 4.31
N SER A 186 -4.37 -5.70 3.05
CA SER A 186 -5.36 -6.07 2.04
C SER A 186 -5.28 -7.57 1.74
N LEU A 187 -6.38 -8.13 1.26
CA LEU A 187 -6.45 -9.54 0.86
C LEU A 187 -5.33 -9.92 -0.12
N ASN A 188 -5.02 -9.05 -1.06
CA ASN A 188 -3.96 -9.25 -2.03
C ASN A 188 -2.57 -9.27 -1.37
N ILE A 189 -2.30 -8.33 -0.45
CA ILE A 189 -1.03 -8.26 0.28
C ILE A 189 -0.81 -9.54 1.09
N ASP A 190 -1.80 -9.96 1.89
CA ASP A 190 -1.68 -11.16 2.71
C ASP A 190 -1.47 -12.43 1.86
N PHE A 191 -2.13 -12.52 0.70
CA PHE A 191 -1.92 -13.62 -0.24
C PHE A 191 -0.51 -13.58 -0.87
N ILE A 192 -0.03 -12.41 -1.33
CA ILE A 192 1.32 -12.25 -1.88
C ILE A 192 2.38 -12.63 -0.85
N MET A 193 2.21 -12.20 0.41
CA MET A 193 3.14 -12.53 1.48
C MET A 193 3.25 -14.04 1.71
N GLY A 194 2.11 -14.74 1.79
CA GLY A 194 2.09 -16.20 1.92
C GLY A 194 2.71 -16.90 0.71
N TYR A 195 2.43 -16.39 -0.50
CA TYR A 195 3.04 -16.92 -1.72
C TYR A 195 4.56 -16.72 -1.73
N LEU A 196 5.03 -15.53 -1.41
CA LEU A 196 6.46 -15.23 -1.33
C LEU A 196 7.16 -16.12 -0.30
N LYS A 197 6.57 -16.35 0.87
CA LYS A 197 7.13 -17.23 1.89
C LYS A 197 7.37 -18.65 1.36
N GLN A 198 6.44 -19.18 0.57
CA GLN A 198 6.59 -20.48 -0.09
C GLN A 198 7.58 -20.47 -1.27
N LEU A 199 7.71 -19.32 -1.97
CA LEU A 199 8.57 -19.18 -3.13
C LEU A 199 10.04 -19.00 -2.77
N LEU A 200 10.34 -18.23 -1.73
CA LEU A 200 11.70 -17.82 -1.37
C LEU A 200 12.71 -18.97 -1.21
N PRO A 201 12.38 -20.13 -0.60
CA PRO A 201 13.30 -21.27 -0.56
C PRO A 201 13.68 -21.82 -1.94
N ARG A 202 12.80 -21.65 -2.95
CA ARG A 202 13.04 -22.09 -4.34
C ARG A 202 13.72 -21.00 -5.19
N ARG A 203 13.73 -19.78 -4.72
CA ARG A 203 14.31 -18.60 -5.36
C ARG A 203 15.26 -17.87 -4.41
N PRO A 204 16.42 -18.49 -4.05
CA PRO A 204 17.38 -17.87 -3.11
C PRO A 204 17.98 -16.55 -3.63
N ASP A 205 17.88 -16.29 -4.92
CA ASP A 205 18.32 -15.06 -5.60
C ASP A 205 17.31 -13.92 -5.50
N LEU A 206 16.03 -14.21 -5.29
CA LEU A 206 14.97 -13.22 -5.17
C LEU A 206 15.08 -12.49 -3.84
N LYS A 207 15.06 -11.17 -3.90
CA LYS A 207 15.02 -10.32 -2.71
C LYS A 207 13.62 -9.76 -2.48
N VAL A 208 13.23 -9.63 -1.23
CA VAL A 208 11.95 -9.02 -0.85
C VAL A 208 12.21 -7.89 0.15
N ILE A 209 11.65 -6.74 -0.15
CA ILE A 209 11.67 -5.56 0.72
C ILE A 209 10.22 -5.28 1.11
N ILE A 210 9.93 -5.30 2.40
CA ILE A 210 8.59 -5.04 2.91
C ILE A 210 8.62 -3.67 3.57
N THR A 211 7.74 -2.75 3.15
CA THR A 211 7.60 -1.48 3.83
C THR A 211 6.32 -1.42 4.67
N SER A 212 6.42 -0.75 5.79
CA SER A 212 5.30 -0.57 6.72
C SER A 212 5.34 0.81 7.37
N ALA A 213 4.17 1.32 7.76
CA ALA A 213 4.06 2.63 8.41
C ALA A 213 4.41 2.61 9.91
N THR A 214 4.75 1.52 10.53
CA THR A 214 5.36 1.47 11.87
C THR A 214 5.04 0.26 12.76
N LEU A 215 3.80 -0.08 13.10
CA LEU A 215 3.57 -0.78 14.37
C LEU A 215 3.57 -2.31 14.30
N ASP A 216 3.37 -2.92 13.14
CA ASP A 216 3.24 -4.39 13.01
C ASP A 216 4.50 -5.07 12.44
N VAL A 217 5.65 -4.38 12.48
CA VAL A 217 6.90 -4.84 11.85
C VAL A 217 7.46 -6.11 12.47
N ASN A 218 7.26 -6.31 13.78
CA ASN A 218 7.69 -7.51 14.48
C ASN A 218 6.94 -8.76 13.98
N ARG A 219 5.67 -8.61 13.61
CA ARG A 219 4.86 -9.69 13.03
C ARG A 219 5.41 -10.10 11.66
N PHE A 220 5.72 -9.14 10.78
CA PHE A 220 6.36 -9.42 9.50
C PHE A 220 7.74 -10.05 9.66
N SER A 221 8.55 -9.56 10.62
CA SER A 221 9.87 -10.14 10.91
C SER A 221 9.74 -11.60 11.33
N SER A 222 8.91 -11.89 12.32
CA SER A 222 8.65 -13.26 12.80
C SER A 222 8.10 -14.15 11.68
N TYR A 223 7.21 -13.63 10.86
CA TYR A 223 6.63 -14.35 9.73
C TYR A 223 7.68 -14.75 8.69
N PHE A 224 8.68 -13.92 8.42
CA PHE A 224 9.82 -14.18 7.54
C PHE A 224 11.09 -14.61 8.31
N ASN A 225 10.93 -15.47 9.33
CA ASN A 225 12.01 -16.13 10.06
C ASN A 225 13.05 -15.18 10.68
N GLY A 226 12.61 -14.06 11.24
CA GLY A 226 13.47 -13.07 11.86
C GLY A 226 14.13 -12.13 10.85
N ALA A 227 13.46 -11.78 9.77
CA ALA A 227 13.95 -10.78 8.81
C ALA A 227 14.33 -9.47 9.52
N PRO A 228 15.50 -8.87 9.22
CA PRO A 228 15.95 -7.67 9.90
C PRO A 228 15.02 -6.48 9.63
N ILE A 229 14.78 -5.71 10.70
CA ILE A 229 13.95 -4.52 10.70
C ILE A 229 14.86 -3.28 10.68
N PHE A 230 14.54 -2.33 9.80
CA PHE A 230 15.17 -1.01 9.73
C PHE A 230 14.10 0.03 10.03
N GLU A 231 14.19 0.64 11.19
CA GLU A 231 13.29 1.72 11.59
C GLU A 231 13.86 3.05 11.10
N VAL A 232 13.15 3.67 10.17
CA VAL A 232 13.49 4.97 9.61
C VAL A 232 12.72 6.02 10.38
N GLU A 233 13.40 6.73 11.25
CA GLU A 233 12.81 7.86 11.96
C GLU A 233 12.41 8.95 10.97
N GLY A 234 11.12 9.33 10.97
CA GLY A 234 10.60 10.39 10.13
C GLY A 234 11.10 11.76 10.62
N ARG A 235 11.29 12.70 9.71
CA ARG A 235 11.33 14.13 10.08
C ARG A 235 9.89 14.62 10.26
N SER A 236 9.19 14.12 11.27
CA SER A 236 7.89 14.66 11.63
C SER A 236 8.07 15.81 12.63
N PHE A 237 7.36 16.88 12.38
CA PHE A 237 7.25 17.95 13.36
C PHE A 237 6.27 17.53 14.46
N PRO A 238 6.39 18.08 15.67
CA PRO A 238 5.45 17.80 16.75
C PRO A 238 4.02 18.09 16.32
N VAL A 239 3.10 17.19 16.68
CA VAL A 239 1.67 17.36 16.48
C VAL A 239 0.99 17.44 17.83
N GLU A 240 0.42 18.60 18.13
CA GLU A 240 -0.43 18.82 19.28
C GLU A 240 -1.74 18.06 19.07
N LEU A 241 -2.13 17.22 20.04
CA LEU A 241 -3.36 16.45 20.00
C LEU A 241 -4.39 17.06 20.93
N ARG A 242 -5.57 17.36 20.40
CA ARG A 242 -6.72 17.92 21.15
C ARG A 242 -7.91 16.98 21.02
N TYR A 243 -8.52 16.63 22.11
CA TYR A 243 -9.77 15.91 22.13
C TYR A 243 -10.93 16.89 22.32
N ARG A 244 -11.95 16.81 21.46
CA ARG A 244 -13.15 17.65 21.44
C ARG A 244 -14.36 16.77 21.14
N PRO A 245 -14.85 15.97 22.13
CA PRO A 245 -16.01 15.14 21.92
C PRO A 245 -17.22 15.94 21.44
N ILE A 246 -17.97 15.38 20.50
CA ILE A 246 -19.14 16.07 19.90
C ILE A 246 -20.17 16.41 20.99
N SER A 247 -20.37 15.52 21.98
CA SER A 247 -21.24 15.75 23.13
C SER A 247 -20.89 17.04 23.91
N GLU A 248 -19.61 17.35 24.07
CA GLU A 248 -19.15 18.56 24.76
C GLU A 248 -19.29 19.81 23.89
N MET A 249 -19.22 19.66 22.57
CA MET A 249 -19.36 20.76 21.62
C MET A 249 -20.83 21.15 21.38
N SER A 250 -21.76 20.28 21.71
CA SER A 250 -23.21 20.48 21.50
C SER A 250 -23.87 21.27 22.61
N ILE A 251 -23.20 21.55 23.75
CA ILE A 251 -23.77 22.24 24.92
C ILE A 251 -24.22 23.67 24.55
N GLY A 252 -25.51 23.82 24.34
CA GLY A 252 -26.23 25.07 24.00
C GLY A 252 -27.72 24.82 23.74
N GLY A 253 -28.19 23.58 23.77
CA GLY A 253 -29.59 23.16 23.68
C GLY A 253 -30.04 22.51 24.99
N SER A 254 -31.32 22.65 25.31
CA SER A 254 -31.98 22.18 26.52
C SER A 254 -31.70 20.71 26.87
N ASP A 255 -31.61 20.43 28.19
CA ASP A 255 -31.26 19.15 28.83
C ASP A 255 -32.21 17.94 28.57
N ASP A 256 -33.12 18.02 27.59
CA ASP A 256 -34.17 17.01 27.40
C ASP A 256 -33.99 16.06 26.20
N ASP A 257 -32.95 16.18 25.37
CA ASP A 257 -32.74 15.33 24.21
C ASP A 257 -31.47 14.46 24.34
N GLU A 258 -31.56 13.37 25.10
CA GLU A 258 -30.49 12.36 25.31
C GLU A 258 -30.17 11.48 24.07
N PHE A 259 -30.83 11.71 22.96
CA PHE A 259 -30.64 10.96 21.67
C PHE A 259 -30.51 11.87 20.47
N ASP A 260 -29.81 13.01 20.61
CA ASP A 260 -29.48 13.83 19.44
C ASP A 260 -28.42 13.08 18.61
N ASP A 261 -28.82 12.65 17.41
CA ASP A 261 -28.02 11.82 16.50
C ASP A 261 -26.63 12.44 16.26
N PHE A 262 -25.58 11.63 16.36
CA PHE A 262 -24.22 12.00 16.00
C PHE A 262 -24.16 12.68 14.62
N GLU A 263 -24.99 12.26 13.67
CA GLU A 263 -25.08 12.80 12.32
C GLU A 263 -25.56 14.26 12.31
N GLU A 264 -26.48 14.66 13.15
CA GLU A 264 -26.98 16.06 13.23
C GLU A 264 -25.96 17.02 13.88
N ASN A 265 -25.14 16.53 14.81
CA ASN A 265 -24.20 17.32 15.59
C ASN A 265 -22.81 17.43 14.93
N LEU A 266 -22.41 16.48 14.09
CA LEU A 266 -21.09 16.46 13.45
C LEU A 266 -20.81 17.72 12.62
N PRO A 267 -21.71 18.24 11.75
CA PRO A 267 -21.43 19.44 10.97
C PRO A 267 -21.16 20.67 11.85
N ARG A 268 -21.89 20.82 12.96
CA ARG A 268 -21.67 21.93 13.92
C ARG A 268 -20.34 21.81 14.65
N ALA A 269 -19.99 20.59 15.09
CA ALA A 269 -18.71 20.32 15.75
C ALA A 269 -17.53 20.57 14.80
N VAL A 270 -17.66 20.20 13.54
CA VAL A 270 -16.64 20.47 12.50
C VAL A 270 -16.45 21.98 12.28
N VAL A 271 -17.53 22.76 12.19
CA VAL A 271 -17.42 24.24 12.06
C VAL A 271 -16.66 24.82 13.25
N LYS A 272 -17.02 24.45 14.49
CA LYS A 272 -16.31 24.92 15.71
C LYS A 272 -14.83 24.51 15.70
N ALA A 273 -14.53 23.26 15.31
CA ALA A 273 -13.15 22.80 15.22
C ALA A 273 -12.36 23.53 14.13
N VAL A 274 -12.97 23.89 13.01
CA VAL A 274 -12.37 24.74 11.97
C VAL A 274 -12.09 26.13 12.49
N GLU A 275 -13.02 26.74 13.23
CA GLU A 275 -12.82 28.03 13.87
C GLU A 275 -11.66 28.01 14.88
N GLU A 276 -11.58 26.93 15.71
CA GLU A 276 -10.45 26.72 16.63
C GLU A 276 -9.11 26.63 15.87
N CYS A 277 -9.07 25.92 14.74
CA CYS A 277 -7.86 25.82 13.91
C CYS A 277 -7.43 27.19 13.36
N PHE A 278 -8.37 28.02 12.89
CA PHE A 278 -8.05 29.33 12.36
C PHE A 278 -7.64 30.32 13.45
N GLN A 279 -8.25 30.25 14.62
CA GLN A 279 -7.84 31.05 15.78
C GLN A 279 -6.41 30.68 16.21
N ASP A 280 -6.11 29.40 16.34
CA ASP A 280 -4.76 28.90 16.66
C ASP A 280 -3.73 29.37 15.62
N ALA A 281 -4.07 29.32 14.32
CA ALA A 281 -3.20 29.78 13.24
C ALA A 281 -2.93 31.29 13.33
N GLN A 282 -3.93 32.09 13.72
CA GLN A 282 -3.81 33.53 13.90
C GLN A 282 -2.93 33.87 15.11
N GLU A 283 -3.14 33.19 16.24
CA GLU A 283 -2.33 33.32 17.46
C GLU A 283 -0.86 32.97 17.24
N LYS A 284 -0.59 31.92 16.41
CA LYS A 284 0.77 31.50 16.04
C LYS A 284 1.41 32.29 14.90
N GLY A 285 0.71 33.34 14.39
CA GLY A 285 1.23 34.24 13.35
C GLY A 285 1.33 33.61 11.94
N HIS A 286 0.54 32.59 11.66
CA HIS A 286 0.56 31.86 10.37
C HIS A 286 -0.83 31.75 9.72
N PRO A 287 -1.64 32.82 9.66
CA PRO A 287 -3.03 32.71 9.21
C PRO A 287 -3.18 32.28 7.75
N GLU A 288 -2.17 32.55 6.90
CA GLU A 288 -2.22 32.25 5.47
C GLU A 288 -1.90 30.78 5.15
N HIS A 289 -1.38 30.02 6.11
CA HIS A 289 -0.92 28.64 5.94
C HIS A 289 -1.70 27.66 6.81
N ALA A 290 -2.96 27.93 7.06
CA ALA A 290 -3.83 27.13 7.90
C ALA A 290 -4.64 26.10 7.08
N ASP A 291 -4.01 25.36 6.19
CA ASP A 291 -4.71 24.31 5.45
C ASP A 291 -5.15 23.19 6.40
N ILE A 292 -6.44 22.84 6.31
CA ILE A 292 -7.10 21.89 7.19
C ILE A 292 -7.49 20.65 6.39
N LEU A 293 -7.19 19.47 6.91
CA LEU A 293 -7.69 18.18 6.40
C LEU A 293 -8.72 17.61 7.37
N ILE A 294 -9.94 17.40 6.88
CA ILE A 294 -11.05 16.84 7.65
C ILE A 294 -11.30 15.41 7.17
N PHE A 295 -11.30 14.44 8.08
CA PHE A 295 -11.66 13.06 7.78
C PHE A 295 -13.14 12.83 8.00
N ALA A 296 -13.84 12.45 6.93
CA ALA A 296 -15.24 12.07 6.90
C ALA A 296 -15.39 10.57 6.58
N SER A 297 -16.51 9.96 7.00
CA SER A 297 -16.76 8.52 6.83
C SER A 297 -17.33 8.19 5.44
N THR A 298 -18.11 9.09 4.83
CA THR A 298 -18.87 8.82 3.60
C THR A 298 -18.81 9.98 2.61
N GLU A 299 -19.12 9.69 1.32
CA GLU A 299 -19.28 10.73 0.29
C GLU A 299 -20.48 11.65 0.58
N GLN A 300 -21.53 11.14 1.23
CA GLN A 300 -22.68 11.93 1.65
C GLN A 300 -22.27 12.93 2.75
N GLU A 301 -21.61 12.45 3.78
CA GLU A 301 -21.08 13.29 4.88
C GLU A 301 -20.12 14.36 4.35
N ILE A 302 -19.26 14.03 3.36
CA ILE A 302 -18.42 15.04 2.69
C ILE A 302 -19.24 16.17 2.10
N ARG A 303 -20.34 15.89 1.42
CA ARG A 303 -21.20 16.91 0.80
C ARG A 303 -21.90 17.75 1.84
N GLU A 304 -22.44 17.15 2.88
CA GLU A 304 -23.09 17.82 3.99
C GLU A 304 -22.11 18.78 4.74
N LEU A 305 -20.92 18.29 5.02
CA LEU A 305 -19.86 19.11 5.61
C LEU A 305 -19.41 20.24 4.66
N GLN A 306 -19.30 19.96 3.36
CA GLN A 306 -18.94 20.97 2.36
C GLN A 306 -19.99 22.09 2.30
N GLU A 307 -21.28 21.76 2.21
CA GLU A 307 -22.37 22.73 2.19
C GLU A 307 -22.41 23.55 3.48
N THR A 308 -22.24 22.89 4.62
CA THR A 308 -22.21 23.56 5.93
C THR A 308 -21.02 24.52 6.06
N LEU A 309 -19.83 24.10 5.63
CA LEU A 309 -18.63 24.95 5.70
C LEU A 309 -18.67 26.11 4.70
N ILE A 310 -19.27 25.94 3.53
CA ILE A 310 -19.48 27.05 2.57
C ILE A 310 -20.45 28.08 3.16
N LYS A 311 -21.48 27.63 3.89
CA LYS A 311 -22.53 28.50 4.44
C LYS A 311 -22.13 29.16 5.76
N HIS A 312 -21.48 28.43 6.64
CA HIS A 312 -21.21 28.80 8.03
C HIS A 312 -19.72 28.88 8.37
N GLY A 313 -18.84 28.45 7.50
CA GLY A 313 -17.40 28.43 7.73
C GLY A 313 -16.75 29.82 7.55
N PRO A 314 -15.46 29.93 7.84
CA PRO A 314 -14.72 31.20 7.73
C PRO A 314 -14.67 31.72 6.28
N ARG A 315 -14.82 33.03 6.12
CA ARG A 315 -14.77 33.69 4.81
C ARG A 315 -13.38 33.55 4.15
N HIS A 316 -13.35 33.63 2.82
CA HIS A 316 -12.11 33.55 2.02
C HIS A 316 -11.38 32.17 2.18
N THR A 317 -12.15 31.10 2.27
CA THR A 317 -11.63 29.72 2.39
C THR A 317 -12.15 28.89 1.25
N GLU A 318 -11.25 28.19 0.55
CA GLU A 318 -11.60 27.23 -0.49
C GLU A 318 -11.91 25.88 0.15
N VAL A 319 -13.11 25.32 -0.09
CA VAL A 319 -13.53 24.02 0.43
C VAL A 319 -13.50 22.98 -0.68
N LEU A 320 -12.56 22.05 -0.59
CA LEU A 320 -12.29 20.99 -1.55
C LEU A 320 -12.70 19.61 -1.00
N THR A 321 -13.05 18.69 -1.88
CA THR A 321 -13.44 17.33 -1.50
C THR A 321 -12.51 16.30 -2.10
N LEU A 322 -12.21 15.21 -1.37
CA LEU A 322 -11.31 14.12 -1.81
C LEU A 322 -11.87 12.74 -1.44
N TYR A 323 -12.31 11.99 -2.45
CA TYR A 323 -12.79 10.62 -2.31
C TYR A 323 -12.43 9.78 -3.54
N ALA A 324 -12.51 8.46 -3.43
CA ALA A 324 -11.96 7.53 -4.43
C ALA A 324 -12.56 7.65 -5.84
N ARG A 325 -13.83 8.09 -5.97
CA ARG A 325 -14.54 8.23 -7.25
C ARG A 325 -14.44 9.62 -7.87
N LEU A 326 -13.77 10.54 -7.18
CA LEU A 326 -13.61 11.92 -7.68
C LEU A 326 -12.86 11.92 -9.01
N ALA A 327 -13.29 12.77 -9.95
CA ALA A 327 -12.62 12.90 -11.24
C ALA A 327 -11.16 13.34 -11.08
N LEU A 328 -10.26 12.84 -11.93
CA LEU A 328 -8.82 13.11 -11.84
C LEU A 328 -8.50 14.61 -11.85
N ALA A 329 -9.21 15.39 -12.67
CA ALA A 329 -9.05 16.83 -12.76
C ALA A 329 -9.36 17.55 -11.43
N GLU A 330 -10.40 17.11 -10.72
CA GLU A 330 -10.75 17.65 -9.41
C GLU A 330 -9.72 17.23 -8.34
N GLN A 331 -9.22 16.00 -8.40
CA GLN A 331 -8.14 15.58 -7.51
C GLN A 331 -6.87 16.41 -7.72
N GLN A 332 -6.53 16.76 -8.98
CA GLN A 332 -5.36 17.59 -9.29
C GLN A 332 -5.40 19.00 -8.70
N LYS A 333 -6.59 19.61 -8.52
CA LYS A 333 -6.73 20.91 -7.86
C LYS A 333 -6.19 20.90 -6.42
N ILE A 334 -6.30 19.76 -5.72
CA ILE A 334 -5.81 19.62 -4.35
C ILE A 334 -4.29 19.66 -4.30
N PHE A 335 -3.63 19.08 -5.32
CA PHE A 335 -2.16 18.98 -5.37
C PHE A 335 -1.49 20.22 -5.97
N ASN A 336 -2.19 20.95 -6.83
CA ASN A 336 -1.71 22.15 -7.51
C ASN A 336 -2.56 23.37 -7.09
N PRO A 337 -2.35 23.92 -5.87
CA PRO A 337 -3.11 25.07 -5.42
C PRO A 337 -2.84 26.26 -6.34
N SER A 338 -3.88 26.78 -6.98
CA SER A 338 -3.81 27.91 -7.90
C SER A 338 -4.02 29.27 -7.23
N GLY A 339 -4.26 29.31 -5.92
CA GLY A 339 -4.55 30.52 -5.15
C GLY A 339 -3.79 30.57 -3.82
N GLY A 340 -3.43 31.74 -3.37
CA GLY A 340 -2.78 32.01 -2.07
C GLY A 340 -3.74 31.98 -0.87
N GLY A 341 -4.95 31.41 -0.99
CA GLY A 341 -5.95 31.36 0.07
C GLY A 341 -5.87 30.14 0.96
N ARG A 342 -6.55 30.18 2.11
CA ARG A 342 -6.72 29.05 3.03
C ARG A 342 -7.58 27.98 2.39
N ARG A 343 -7.27 26.70 2.67
CA ARG A 343 -8.00 25.56 2.12
C ARG A 343 -8.49 24.62 3.22
N ILE A 344 -9.69 24.12 3.03
CA ILE A 344 -10.24 23.03 3.82
C ILE A 344 -10.46 21.86 2.85
N ILE A 345 -9.82 20.74 3.10
CA ILE A 345 -9.95 19.52 2.31
C ILE A 345 -10.74 18.50 3.14
N ILE A 346 -11.91 18.11 2.66
CA ILE A 346 -12.74 17.08 3.30
C ILE A 346 -12.51 15.78 2.56
N ALA A 347 -12.04 14.76 3.26
CA ALA A 347 -11.62 13.52 2.62
C ALA A 347 -12.16 12.28 3.35
N THR A 348 -12.37 11.19 2.61
CA THR A 348 -12.48 9.86 3.20
C THR A 348 -11.10 9.32 3.59
N ASN A 349 -11.04 8.09 4.07
CA ASN A 349 -9.78 7.38 4.36
C ASN A 349 -8.81 7.29 3.15
N VAL A 350 -9.19 7.76 1.95
CA VAL A 350 -8.28 7.89 0.81
C VAL A 350 -7.10 8.81 1.11
N ALA A 351 -7.30 9.82 1.96
CA ALA A 351 -6.24 10.73 2.41
C ALA A 351 -5.42 10.17 3.59
N GLU A 352 -5.78 9.01 4.14
CA GLU A 352 -5.10 8.39 5.27
C GLU A 352 -3.77 7.76 4.87
N THR A 353 -3.68 7.10 3.72
CA THR A 353 -2.48 6.39 3.26
C THR A 353 -2.04 6.79 1.86
N ALA A 354 -2.94 6.83 0.88
CA ALA A 354 -2.62 6.84 -0.55
C ALA A 354 -2.10 8.16 -1.12
N LEU A 355 -2.52 9.29 -0.57
CA LEU A 355 -2.27 10.60 -1.15
C LEU A 355 -1.68 11.53 -0.11
N THR A 356 -0.56 12.14 -0.45
CA THR A 356 0.03 13.20 0.38
C THR A 356 -0.57 14.53 -0.05
N VAL A 357 -1.54 15.02 0.72
CA VAL A 357 -2.06 16.37 0.54
C VAL A 357 -1.00 17.37 1.02
N PRO A 358 -0.57 18.30 0.16
CA PRO A 358 0.47 19.26 0.53
C PRO A 358 -0.08 20.32 1.51
N ASN A 359 0.82 20.92 2.28
CA ASN A 359 0.61 22.09 3.15
C ASN A 359 -0.36 21.92 4.32
N ILE A 360 -0.76 20.69 4.68
CA ILE A 360 -1.66 20.44 5.81
C ILE A 360 -0.95 20.76 7.13
N ARG A 361 -1.53 21.65 7.92
CA ARG A 361 -1.11 21.99 9.30
C ARG A 361 -2.12 21.52 10.34
N TYR A 362 -3.38 21.39 9.95
CA TYR A 362 -4.45 21.01 10.86
C TYR A 362 -5.17 19.77 10.35
N VAL A 363 -5.49 18.87 11.27
CA VAL A 363 -6.31 17.69 10.99
C VAL A 363 -7.51 17.71 11.92
N ILE A 364 -8.69 17.46 11.37
CA ILE A 364 -9.91 17.22 12.15
C ILE A 364 -10.32 15.77 11.83
N ASP A 365 -10.39 14.94 12.88
CA ASP A 365 -10.69 13.51 12.76
C ASP A 365 -12.03 13.20 13.43
N SER A 366 -13.04 12.83 12.60
CA SER A 366 -14.36 12.39 13.10
C SER A 366 -14.28 11.05 13.86
N GLY A 367 -13.21 10.27 13.64
CA GLY A 367 -13.01 8.98 14.29
C GLY A 367 -13.68 7.81 13.60
N PHE A 368 -14.35 8.01 12.46
CA PHE A 368 -15.09 6.97 11.76
C PHE A 368 -14.61 6.78 10.31
N ALA A 369 -14.89 5.59 9.77
CA ALA A 369 -14.68 5.27 8.36
C ALA A 369 -15.65 4.17 7.91
N ARG A 370 -15.88 4.06 6.60
CA ARG A 370 -16.53 2.88 6.03
C ARG A 370 -15.53 1.74 5.91
N ILE A 371 -15.85 0.63 6.58
CA ILE A 371 -15.04 -0.59 6.58
C ILE A 371 -15.84 -1.71 5.92
N SER A 372 -15.25 -2.34 4.91
CA SER A 372 -15.90 -3.45 4.21
C SER A 372 -16.01 -4.68 5.11
N ARG A 373 -17.23 -5.21 5.28
CA ARG A 373 -17.55 -6.38 6.10
C ARG A 373 -18.41 -7.35 5.30
N TYR A 374 -18.02 -8.61 5.28
CA TYR A 374 -18.81 -9.67 4.69
C TYR A 374 -19.58 -10.43 5.77
N ASN A 375 -20.89 -10.54 5.58
CA ASN A 375 -21.74 -11.34 6.45
C ASN A 375 -22.03 -12.69 5.77
N TYR A 376 -21.41 -13.76 6.27
CA TYR A 376 -21.56 -15.12 5.73
C TYR A 376 -22.98 -15.69 5.86
N ARG A 377 -23.80 -15.20 6.84
CA ARG A 377 -25.19 -15.64 6.99
C ARG A 377 -26.11 -15.07 5.93
N SER A 378 -25.98 -13.78 5.64
CA SER A 378 -26.78 -13.11 4.58
C SER A 378 -26.07 -13.11 3.22
N ARG A 379 -24.80 -13.55 3.16
CA ARG A 379 -23.92 -13.55 1.95
C ARG A 379 -23.83 -12.18 1.28
N VAL A 380 -23.87 -11.13 2.07
CA VAL A 380 -23.84 -9.74 1.59
C VAL A 380 -22.58 -9.04 2.09
N GLN A 381 -21.89 -8.37 1.17
CA GLN A 381 -20.84 -7.43 1.48
C GLN A 381 -21.48 -6.10 1.87
N ARG A 382 -21.19 -5.60 3.05
CA ARG A 382 -21.68 -4.32 3.57
C ARG A 382 -20.51 -3.37 3.81
N LEU A 383 -20.81 -2.09 3.88
CA LEU A 383 -19.86 -1.02 4.19
C LEU A 383 -20.39 -0.22 5.40
N PRO A 384 -20.47 -0.84 6.58
CA PRO A 384 -20.86 -0.11 7.79
C PRO A 384 -19.87 1.02 8.09
N ILE A 385 -20.38 2.05 8.76
CA ILE A 385 -19.55 3.08 9.37
C ILE A 385 -19.11 2.54 10.72
N GLU A 386 -17.79 2.47 10.93
CA GLU A 386 -17.20 1.93 12.14
C GLU A 386 -16.14 2.89 12.68
N ALA A 387 -15.90 2.85 13.99
CA ALA A 387 -14.78 3.56 14.60
C ALA A 387 -13.45 3.06 14.03
N VAL A 388 -12.56 3.97 13.70
CA VAL A 388 -11.23 3.63 13.19
C VAL A 388 -10.35 3.11 14.34
N SER A 389 -9.37 2.24 14.02
CA SER A 389 -8.38 1.77 14.97
C SER A 389 -7.47 2.88 15.48
N GLN A 390 -6.78 2.63 16.60
CA GLN A 390 -5.78 3.57 17.14
C GLN A 390 -4.68 3.87 16.11
N ALA A 391 -4.21 2.85 15.39
CA ALA A 391 -3.20 3.00 14.33
C ALA A 391 -3.69 3.92 13.20
N ALA A 392 -4.93 3.74 12.71
CA ALA A 392 -5.51 4.58 11.68
C ALA A 392 -5.69 6.03 12.17
N ALA A 393 -6.18 6.25 13.40
CA ALA A 393 -6.29 7.57 14.00
C ALA A 393 -4.92 8.26 14.14
N ASN A 394 -3.86 7.50 14.48
CA ASN A 394 -2.50 8.03 14.54
C ASN A 394 -1.92 8.35 13.14
N GLN A 395 -2.26 7.57 12.11
CA GLN A 395 -1.91 7.89 10.73
C GLN A 395 -2.58 9.18 10.27
N ARG A 396 -3.87 9.39 10.59
CA ARG A 396 -4.59 10.65 10.33
C ARG A 396 -3.91 11.83 11.02
N LYS A 397 -3.58 11.69 12.31
CA LYS A 397 -2.81 12.70 13.07
C LYS A 397 -1.51 13.06 12.36
N GLY A 398 -0.76 12.09 11.86
CA GLY A 398 0.52 12.30 11.17
C GLY A 398 0.42 13.07 9.85
N ARG A 399 -0.79 13.39 9.36
CA ARG A 399 -0.96 14.19 8.14
C ARG A 399 -0.61 15.65 8.30
N CYS A 400 -0.69 16.22 9.51
CA CYS A 400 -0.40 17.64 9.77
C CYS A 400 1.04 17.92 10.26
N GLY A 401 1.81 16.91 10.67
CA GLY A 401 3.19 17.09 11.14
C GLY A 401 4.29 16.94 10.08
N ARG A 402 4.00 17.15 8.80
CA ARG A 402 4.95 16.85 7.70
C ARG A 402 5.84 18.02 7.32
N ILE A 403 5.33 19.23 7.32
CA ILE A 403 6.04 20.43 6.85
C ILE A 403 6.35 21.41 7.98
N ALA A 404 5.58 21.37 9.05
CA ALA A 404 5.69 22.25 10.22
C ALA A 404 4.97 21.61 11.42
N PRO A 405 5.16 22.12 12.65
CA PRO A 405 4.33 21.74 13.78
C PRO A 405 2.84 21.87 13.44
N GLY A 406 2.07 20.84 13.79
CA GLY A 406 0.66 20.74 13.44
C GLY A 406 -0.23 20.54 14.66
N VAL A 407 -1.55 20.60 14.43
CA VAL A 407 -2.57 20.31 15.42
C VAL A 407 -3.55 19.28 14.87
N CYS A 408 -3.87 18.28 15.66
CA CYS A 408 -4.89 17.30 15.34
C CYS A 408 -6.02 17.39 16.37
N ILE A 409 -7.23 17.71 15.91
CA ILE A 409 -8.44 17.72 16.71
C ILE A 409 -9.20 16.43 16.46
N ARG A 410 -9.40 15.62 17.51
CA ARG A 410 -10.23 14.41 17.50
C ARG A 410 -11.60 14.73 18.05
N LEU A 411 -12.65 14.50 17.26
CA LEU A 411 -14.04 14.78 17.65
C LEU A 411 -14.66 13.66 18.53
N TYR A 412 -13.82 13.01 19.32
CA TYR A 412 -14.17 11.95 20.27
C TYR A 412 -13.24 12.04 21.48
N SER A 413 -13.56 11.33 22.56
CA SER A 413 -12.79 11.40 23.82
C SER A 413 -11.51 10.56 23.76
N GLU A 414 -10.57 10.84 24.66
CA GLU A 414 -9.38 10.00 24.83
C GLU A 414 -9.72 8.61 25.33
N GLU A 415 -10.74 8.48 26.18
CA GLU A 415 -11.22 7.18 26.66
C GLU A 415 -11.77 6.32 25.52
N ASP A 416 -12.56 6.92 24.60
CA ASP A 416 -13.02 6.25 23.39
C ASP A 416 -11.82 5.80 22.52
N PHE A 417 -10.83 6.68 22.30
CA PHE A 417 -9.62 6.31 21.56
C PHE A 417 -8.89 5.12 22.18
N LEU A 418 -8.70 5.11 23.49
CA LEU A 418 -7.99 4.05 24.20
C LEU A 418 -8.77 2.72 24.21
N SER A 419 -10.10 2.77 24.11
CA SER A 419 -10.96 1.59 24.02
C SER A 419 -10.94 0.92 22.66
N ARG A 420 -10.49 1.61 21.61
CA ARG A 420 -10.49 1.11 20.22
C ARG A 420 -9.42 0.05 19.99
N PRO A 421 -9.64 -0.89 19.04
CA PRO A 421 -8.60 -1.83 18.62
C PRO A 421 -7.32 -1.12 18.21
N GLU A 422 -6.17 -1.69 18.57
CA GLU A 422 -4.86 -1.13 18.22
C GLU A 422 -4.68 -1.04 16.68
N PHE A 423 -5.07 -2.11 15.97
CA PHE A 423 -4.97 -2.21 14.50
C PHE A 423 -6.33 -2.52 13.87
N THR A 424 -6.48 -2.11 12.61
CA THR A 424 -7.62 -2.53 11.80
C THR A 424 -7.50 -4.02 11.48
N GLU A 425 -8.59 -4.75 11.62
CA GLU A 425 -8.63 -6.18 11.30
C GLU A 425 -8.26 -6.43 9.83
N PRO A 426 -7.37 -7.40 9.53
CA PRO A 426 -6.98 -7.73 8.16
C PRO A 426 -8.18 -8.07 7.27
N GLU A 427 -8.10 -7.71 5.99
CA GLU A 427 -9.20 -7.92 5.04
C GLU A 427 -9.59 -9.40 4.90
N ILE A 428 -8.63 -10.30 5.03
CA ILE A 428 -8.84 -11.75 4.96
C ILE A 428 -9.82 -12.28 6.02
N LYS A 429 -9.96 -11.60 7.15
CA LYS A 429 -10.88 -11.97 8.25
C LYS A 429 -12.29 -11.39 8.08
N ARG A 430 -12.50 -10.47 7.14
CA ARG A 430 -13.75 -9.70 7.02
C ARG A 430 -14.32 -9.63 5.59
N THR A 431 -13.82 -10.48 4.68
CA THR A 431 -14.28 -10.49 3.29
C THR A 431 -14.69 -11.90 2.83
N ASN A 432 -15.38 -11.99 1.69
CA ASN A 432 -15.65 -13.28 1.05
C ASN A 432 -14.38 -13.85 0.43
N LEU A 433 -14.11 -15.13 0.65
CA LEU A 433 -12.86 -15.78 0.25
C LEU A 433 -12.96 -16.59 -1.05
N ALA A 434 -14.12 -16.62 -1.72
CA ALA A 434 -14.32 -17.41 -2.94
C ALA A 434 -13.27 -17.09 -4.02
N SER A 435 -12.98 -15.81 -4.26
CA SER A 435 -11.98 -15.39 -5.24
C SER A 435 -10.57 -15.87 -4.90
N VAL A 436 -10.19 -15.84 -3.62
CA VAL A 436 -8.88 -16.33 -3.15
C VAL A 436 -8.78 -17.84 -3.30
N ILE A 437 -9.82 -18.58 -2.90
CA ILE A 437 -9.88 -20.04 -3.04
C ILE A 437 -9.72 -20.44 -4.52
N LEU A 438 -10.45 -19.77 -5.42
CA LEU A 438 -10.37 -20.02 -6.86
C LEU A 438 -8.96 -19.73 -7.41
N GLN A 439 -8.36 -18.62 -6.99
CA GLN A 439 -7.01 -18.26 -7.40
C GLN A 439 -5.97 -19.26 -6.89
N MET A 440 -6.08 -19.71 -5.63
CA MET A 440 -5.20 -20.74 -5.07
C MET A 440 -5.28 -22.05 -5.84
N GLN A 441 -6.49 -22.46 -6.21
CA GLN A 441 -6.67 -23.66 -7.05
C GLN A 441 -6.02 -23.52 -8.42
N SER A 442 -6.21 -22.37 -9.08
CA SER A 442 -5.61 -22.11 -10.40
C SER A 442 -4.08 -22.12 -10.36
N LEU A 443 -3.50 -21.73 -9.23
CA LEU A 443 -2.06 -21.73 -8.98
C LEU A 443 -1.54 -23.08 -8.43
N GLY A 444 -2.43 -24.02 -8.06
CA GLY A 444 -2.06 -25.30 -7.47
C GLY A 444 -1.38 -25.16 -6.11
N LEU A 445 -1.84 -24.24 -5.27
CA LEU A 445 -1.25 -23.91 -3.96
C LEU A 445 -1.82 -24.74 -2.80
N GLY A 446 -2.68 -25.71 -3.09
CA GLY A 446 -3.34 -26.50 -2.05
C GLY A 446 -4.60 -25.84 -1.48
N SER A 447 -4.94 -26.19 -0.25
CA SER A 447 -6.10 -25.64 0.43
C SER A 447 -5.77 -24.32 1.13
N LEU A 448 -6.80 -23.50 1.36
CA LEU A 448 -6.63 -22.21 2.03
C LEU A 448 -6.27 -22.39 3.50
N GLU A 449 -6.69 -23.49 4.11
CA GLU A 449 -6.38 -23.85 5.50
C GLU A 449 -4.92 -24.23 5.69
N ASP A 450 -4.29 -24.82 4.68
CA ASP A 450 -2.89 -25.25 4.70
C ASP A 450 -1.95 -24.12 4.25
N PHE A 451 -2.51 -23.03 3.74
CA PHE A 451 -1.71 -21.91 3.25
C PHE A 451 -1.24 -21.03 4.42
N ASP A 452 0.05 -20.77 4.47
CA ASP A 452 0.68 -20.03 5.56
C ASP A 452 0.39 -18.52 5.43
N PHE A 453 -0.79 -18.08 5.85
CA PHE A 453 -1.11 -16.66 5.99
C PHE A 453 -0.47 -16.08 7.24
N ILE A 454 -0.20 -14.78 7.23
CA ILE A 454 0.27 -14.06 8.43
C ILE A 454 -0.73 -14.23 9.58
N GLU A 455 -2.02 -14.16 9.26
CA GLU A 455 -3.13 -14.52 10.14
C GLU A 455 -4.12 -15.39 9.37
N PRO A 456 -4.47 -16.56 9.88
CA PRO A 456 -5.40 -17.43 9.18
C PRO A 456 -6.82 -16.83 9.17
N PRO A 457 -7.58 -17.04 8.08
CA PRO A 457 -8.98 -16.64 8.02
C PRO A 457 -9.86 -17.53 8.91
N ASP A 458 -11.07 -17.02 9.24
CA ASP A 458 -12.09 -17.83 9.95
C ASP A 458 -12.57 -18.98 9.05
N HIS A 459 -12.63 -20.20 9.62
CA HIS A 459 -13.13 -21.40 8.93
C HIS A 459 -14.54 -21.23 8.35
N ARG A 460 -15.38 -20.38 8.97
CA ARG A 460 -16.73 -20.08 8.46
C ARG A 460 -16.67 -19.33 7.14
N LEU A 461 -15.79 -18.36 7.00
CA LEU A 461 -15.56 -17.63 5.74
C LEU A 461 -15.00 -18.53 4.65
N VAL A 462 -14.09 -19.44 5.00
CA VAL A 462 -13.54 -20.44 4.08
C VAL A 462 -14.62 -21.36 3.56
N ASN A 463 -15.43 -21.94 4.46
CA ASN A 463 -16.50 -22.86 4.11
C ASN A 463 -17.58 -22.17 3.26
N ASP A 464 -17.92 -20.92 3.58
CA ASP A 464 -18.88 -20.15 2.79
C ASP A 464 -18.35 -19.85 1.39
N GLY A 465 -17.10 -19.44 1.27
CA GLY A 465 -16.43 -19.24 -0.02
C GLY A 465 -16.42 -20.51 -0.89
N ARG A 466 -16.16 -21.68 -0.29
CA ARG A 466 -16.24 -22.98 -1.00
C ARG A 466 -17.65 -23.30 -1.47
N LYS A 467 -18.65 -23.16 -0.58
CA LYS A 467 -20.04 -23.39 -0.94
C LYS A 467 -20.47 -22.51 -2.11
N LEU A 468 -20.10 -21.23 -2.11
CA LEU A 468 -20.38 -20.33 -3.20
C LEU A 468 -19.75 -20.80 -4.51
N LEU A 469 -18.50 -21.28 -4.49
CA LEU A 469 -17.82 -21.80 -5.70
C LEU A 469 -18.47 -23.08 -6.23
N ILE A 470 -18.96 -23.95 -5.35
CA ILE A 470 -19.70 -25.16 -5.73
C ILE A 470 -21.05 -24.77 -6.38
N GLU A 471 -21.81 -23.87 -5.75
CA GLU A 471 -23.07 -23.34 -6.28
C GLU A 471 -22.92 -22.69 -7.67
N LEU A 472 -21.79 -22.01 -7.91
CA LEU A 472 -21.44 -21.40 -9.20
C LEU A 472 -20.85 -22.41 -10.22
N GLY A 473 -20.71 -23.69 -9.85
CA GLY A 473 -20.08 -24.71 -10.70
C GLY A 473 -18.59 -24.53 -10.94
N ALA A 474 -17.92 -23.67 -10.14
CA ALA A 474 -16.48 -23.41 -10.24
C ALA A 474 -15.64 -24.42 -9.44
N MET A 475 -16.26 -25.22 -8.57
CA MET A 475 -15.67 -26.33 -7.81
C MET A 475 -16.60 -27.51 -7.79
N ALA A 476 -16.03 -28.74 -7.88
CA ALA A 476 -16.76 -29.96 -7.64
C ALA A 476 -16.96 -30.21 -6.13
N GLU A 477 -18.09 -30.78 -5.75
CA GLU A 477 -18.28 -31.34 -4.40
C GLU A 477 -17.31 -32.49 -4.17
N LYS A 478 -16.67 -32.51 -2.99
CA LYS A 478 -15.68 -33.55 -2.62
C LYS A 478 -16.26 -34.98 -2.59
N ASN A 479 -17.59 -35.16 -2.69
CA ASN A 479 -18.31 -36.42 -2.55
C ASN A 479 -19.25 -36.79 -3.73
N SER A 480 -19.15 -36.14 -4.89
CA SER A 480 -19.88 -36.66 -6.05
C SER A 480 -19.19 -37.91 -6.53
N PRO A 481 -19.82 -39.12 -6.47
CA PRO A 481 -19.30 -40.30 -7.17
C PRO A 481 -19.17 -39.92 -8.65
N LYS A 482 -18.03 -40.31 -9.27
CA LYS A 482 -17.86 -40.18 -10.72
C LYS A 482 -19.08 -40.86 -11.36
N THR A 483 -19.91 -40.10 -12.03
CA THR A 483 -20.95 -40.65 -12.89
C THR A 483 -20.25 -41.45 -13.98
N GLU A 484 -20.62 -42.74 -14.12
CA GLU A 484 -20.04 -43.72 -15.07
C GLU A 484 -20.29 -43.38 -16.55
N ASP A 485 -20.77 -42.16 -16.85
CA ASP A 485 -21.14 -41.73 -18.21
C ASP A 485 -19.99 -41.20 -19.09
N ASP A 486 -18.76 -41.10 -18.57
CA ASP A 486 -17.60 -40.68 -19.38
C ASP A 486 -16.82 -41.83 -20.04
N GLN A 487 -17.38 -43.07 -20.06
CA GLN A 487 -16.75 -44.22 -20.72
C GLN A 487 -17.47 -44.72 -21.99
N ALA A 488 -18.24 -43.87 -22.65
CA ALA A 488 -18.86 -44.29 -23.91
C ALA A 488 -18.61 -43.25 -25.00
N ASN A 489 -17.42 -43.22 -25.59
CA ASN A 489 -17.26 -43.19 -27.05
C ASN A 489 -15.79 -43.35 -27.49
N PRO A 490 -15.38 -44.51 -28.05
CA PRO A 490 -14.23 -44.64 -28.91
C PRO A 490 -14.71 -44.75 -30.35
N SER A 491 -14.62 -43.68 -31.10
CA SER A 491 -14.53 -43.80 -32.57
C SER A 491 -13.92 -42.51 -33.16
#